data_f5c8ed1e0b177c75bad942a5475ef507
#
_entry.id   f5c8ed1e0b177c75bad942a5475ef507
#
_cell.length_a   1.000
_cell.length_b   1.000
_cell.length_c   1.000
_cell.angle_alpha   90.00
_cell.angle_beta   90.00
_cell.angle_gamma   90.00
#
_symmetry.space_group_name_H-M   'P 1'
#
loop_
_entity.id
_entity.type
_entity.pdbx_description
1 polymer ?
#
loop_
_entity_poly.entity_id
_entity_poly.type
_entity_poly.pdbx_seq_one_letter_code
_entity_poly.pdbx_strand_id
1 'polypeptide(L)'
;LLGCGWTPVYRFDAEPDKGLVRFTQQAQIRQGSGQDWKGVRLTLASGNPGRDVAPAPVSAWRLRPLQAVQARKAAPVALSAAGANMAEMDMAAPAMPSARERATLTTWDMGVRDVPAGTALLFDMAKDDWKARFIRLARPGDGDKAAWLMAEVRLPEAVDLPAGMAMYVVDGLPVGAKDFSMTGDQADLFFGRDARVTVEMKQDVRQSGSRGFVGKRQTRVWKWTIAIENSHTAPIAVRVEDPEPQSGDKAIEVKVIADPAPVVKDHVTTWNLEVPASGKRVIDYTVEASAPEDMKLVEGR
;
A
#
# COMPACT_ATOMS: atom_id res chain seq x y z
N LEU A 1 20.29 19.02 -20.16
CA LEU A 1 20.26 18.38 -21.48
C LEU A 1 18.82 17.93 -21.74
N LEU A 2 18.21 18.39 -22.85
CA LEU A 2 16.87 17.96 -23.24
C LEU A 2 16.90 16.48 -23.62
N GLY A 3 15.89 15.72 -23.13
CA GLY A 3 15.76 14.29 -23.43
C GLY A 3 16.71 13.37 -22.67
N CYS A 4 17.40 13.85 -21.64
CA CYS A 4 18.24 13.04 -20.76
C CYS A 4 17.60 12.97 -19.37
N GLY A 5 17.57 11.80 -18.79
CA GLY A 5 17.00 11.59 -17.46
C GLY A 5 17.18 10.17 -16.97
N TRP A 6 16.78 9.95 -15.72
CA TRP A 6 16.75 8.64 -15.13
C TRP A 6 15.46 8.44 -14.33
N THR A 7 15.10 7.20 -14.14
CA THR A 7 13.95 6.78 -13.35
C THR A 7 14.38 5.60 -12.48
N PRO A 8 14.10 5.60 -11.18
CA PRO A 8 14.37 4.44 -10.34
C PRO A 8 13.42 3.30 -10.72
N VAL A 9 13.96 2.09 -10.69
CA VAL A 9 13.22 0.84 -10.86
C VAL A 9 13.55 -0.04 -9.67
N TYR A 10 12.52 -0.62 -9.07
CA TYR A 10 12.64 -1.44 -7.89
C TYR A 10 12.20 -2.86 -8.17
N ARG A 11 12.78 -3.79 -7.43
CA ARG A 11 12.33 -5.18 -7.39
C ARG A 11 12.32 -5.66 -5.96
N PHE A 12 11.20 -6.25 -5.56
CA PHE A 12 10.99 -6.88 -4.26
C PHE A 12 10.71 -8.35 -4.47
N ASP A 13 11.64 -9.22 -4.07
CA ASP A 13 11.49 -10.67 -4.09
C ASP A 13 11.17 -11.16 -2.68
N ALA A 14 9.90 -11.51 -2.41
CA ALA A 14 9.47 -12.05 -1.14
C ALA A 14 9.80 -13.53 -1.01
N GLU A 15 10.42 -13.89 0.10
CA GLU A 15 10.64 -15.25 0.56
C GLU A 15 9.98 -15.43 1.94
N PRO A 16 8.65 -15.68 1.98
CA PRO A 16 7.88 -15.71 3.23
C PRO A 16 8.41 -16.71 4.25
N ASP A 17 8.83 -17.90 3.82
CA ASP A 17 9.37 -18.96 4.69
C ASP A 17 10.68 -18.56 5.38
N LYS A 18 11.42 -17.61 4.80
CA LYS A 18 12.67 -17.08 5.38
C LYS A 18 12.49 -15.79 6.15
N GLY A 19 11.30 -15.18 6.08
CA GLY A 19 11.05 -13.87 6.67
C GLY A 19 11.87 -12.75 6.01
N LEU A 20 12.08 -12.83 4.69
CA LEU A 20 12.95 -11.92 3.94
C LEU A 20 12.25 -11.35 2.70
N VAL A 21 12.57 -10.11 2.38
CA VAL A 21 12.30 -9.48 1.10
C VAL A 21 13.64 -9.03 0.52
N ARG A 22 14.07 -9.62 -0.60
CA ARG A 22 15.24 -9.13 -1.32
C ARG A 22 14.86 -7.87 -2.08
N PHE A 23 15.53 -6.81 -1.74
CA PHE A 23 15.38 -5.51 -2.37
C PHE A 23 16.46 -5.30 -3.43
N THR A 24 16.07 -4.85 -4.61
CA THR A 24 16.97 -4.39 -5.65
C THR A 24 16.50 -3.03 -6.15
N GLN A 25 17.40 -2.07 -6.17
CA GLN A 25 17.19 -0.75 -6.78
C GLN A 25 18.09 -0.63 -8.00
N GLN A 26 17.50 -0.21 -9.12
CA GLN A 26 18.19 0.07 -10.37
C GLN A 26 17.85 1.47 -10.85
N ALA A 27 18.75 2.08 -11.61
CA ALA A 27 18.48 3.29 -12.37
C ALA A 27 18.26 2.93 -13.84
N GLN A 28 17.10 3.24 -14.35
CA GLN A 28 16.86 3.27 -15.78
C GLN A 28 17.29 4.63 -16.33
N ILE A 29 18.38 4.66 -17.07
CA ILE A 29 18.97 5.89 -17.62
C ILE A 29 18.70 5.95 -19.10
N ARG A 30 18.22 7.10 -19.55
CA ARG A 30 18.03 7.42 -20.96
C ARG A 30 18.69 8.74 -21.28
N GLN A 31 19.43 8.79 -22.38
CA GLN A 31 19.97 10.03 -22.91
C GLN A 31 19.58 10.20 -24.39
N GLY A 32 19.09 11.38 -24.72
CA GLY A 32 18.65 11.78 -26.07
C GLY A 32 19.51 12.89 -26.68
N SER A 33 20.82 12.95 -26.34
CA SER A 33 21.70 14.01 -26.84
C SER A 33 22.12 13.85 -28.33
N GLY A 34 21.83 12.69 -28.89
CA GLY A 34 22.23 12.34 -30.26
C GLY A 34 23.67 11.86 -30.41
N GLN A 35 24.44 11.78 -29.33
CA GLN A 35 25.80 11.27 -29.28
C GLN A 35 25.99 10.30 -28.13
N ASP A 36 26.75 9.23 -28.37
CA ASP A 36 27.11 8.27 -27.33
C ASP A 36 28.03 8.93 -26.29
N TRP A 37 27.69 8.77 -25.02
CA TRP A 37 28.56 9.16 -23.92
C TRP A 37 29.50 8.00 -23.61
N LYS A 38 30.79 8.16 -23.89
CA LYS A 38 31.82 7.15 -23.64
C LYS A 38 32.73 7.62 -22.51
N GLY A 39 32.94 6.73 -21.51
CA GLY A 39 33.83 7.02 -20.38
C GLY A 39 33.44 8.25 -19.56
N VAL A 40 32.16 8.56 -19.45
CA VAL A 40 31.68 9.73 -18.69
C VAL A 40 31.49 9.40 -17.22
N ARG A 41 31.87 10.33 -16.32
CA ARG A 41 31.52 10.23 -14.92
C ARG A 41 30.04 10.60 -14.75
N LEU A 42 29.24 9.64 -14.28
CA LEU A 42 27.81 9.78 -14.17
C LEU A 42 27.40 9.98 -12.72
N THR A 43 26.63 11.02 -12.43
CA THR A 43 26.00 11.24 -11.12
C THR A 43 24.50 11.41 -11.32
N LEU A 44 23.71 10.64 -10.55
CA LEU A 44 22.26 10.76 -10.50
C LEU A 44 21.84 11.63 -9.30
N ALA A 45 20.69 12.27 -9.39
CA ALA A 45 20.11 13.05 -8.30
C ALA A 45 18.61 12.77 -8.17
N SER A 46 18.07 12.69 -6.94
CA SER A 46 16.64 12.46 -6.67
C SER A 46 15.74 13.65 -7.01
N GLY A 47 16.30 14.85 -7.11
CA GLY A 47 15.60 16.08 -7.46
C GLY A 47 15.81 16.50 -8.92
N ASN A 48 15.05 17.49 -9.35
CA ASN A 48 15.20 18.13 -10.66
C ASN A 48 15.87 19.51 -10.47
N PRO A 49 17.21 19.58 -10.49
CA PRO A 49 17.92 20.83 -10.24
C PRO A 49 17.46 21.92 -11.22
N GLY A 50 16.97 23.03 -10.70
CA GLY A 50 16.62 24.22 -11.49
C GLY A 50 15.14 24.38 -11.81
N ARG A 51 14.23 23.47 -11.39
CA ARG A 51 12.78 23.63 -11.57
C ARG A 51 12.03 24.11 -10.33
N ASP A 52 12.45 23.69 -9.14
CA ASP A 52 11.73 23.94 -7.89
C ASP A 52 12.58 24.76 -6.91
N VAL A 53 12.95 25.97 -7.32
CA VAL A 53 13.81 26.86 -6.50
C VAL A 53 13.02 27.62 -5.43
N ALA A 54 11.73 27.85 -5.66
CA ALA A 54 10.86 28.57 -4.71
C ALA A 54 9.44 28.02 -4.74
N PRO A 55 8.73 27.98 -3.58
CA PRO A 55 7.34 27.60 -3.54
C PRO A 55 6.48 28.61 -4.29
N ALA A 56 5.34 28.15 -4.82
CA ALA A 56 4.34 29.06 -5.38
C ALA A 56 3.85 30.07 -4.30
N PRO A 57 3.59 31.33 -4.66
CA PRO A 57 3.05 32.29 -3.71
C PRO A 57 1.70 31.82 -3.17
N VAL A 58 1.45 32.10 -1.88
CA VAL A 58 0.19 31.74 -1.22
C VAL A 58 -0.94 32.53 -1.90
N SER A 59 -1.90 31.80 -2.47
CA SER A 59 -3.10 32.40 -3.06
C SER A 59 -4.19 32.65 -2.01
N ALA A 60 -4.99 33.70 -2.19
CA ALA A 60 -6.08 34.01 -1.28
C ALA A 60 -7.17 32.91 -1.31
N TRP A 61 -7.53 32.36 -0.14
CA TRP A 61 -8.67 31.48 0.02
C TRP A 61 -9.96 32.31 -0.03
N ARG A 62 -10.73 32.18 -1.12
CA ARG A 62 -11.99 32.89 -1.31
C ARG A 62 -13.17 31.94 -1.12
N LEU A 63 -13.97 32.15 -0.11
CA LEU A 63 -15.25 31.47 0.07
C LEU A 63 -16.24 32.04 -0.95
N ARG A 64 -16.94 31.19 -1.69
CA ARG A 64 -18.01 31.56 -2.63
C ARG A 64 -19.26 30.75 -2.29
N PRO A 65 -20.48 31.29 -2.51
CA PRO A 65 -21.70 30.51 -2.38
C PRO A 65 -21.69 29.30 -3.29
N LEU A 66 -22.21 28.16 -2.80
CA LEU A 66 -22.35 26.93 -3.59
C LEU A 66 -23.37 27.17 -4.71
N GLN A 67 -22.91 27.28 -5.95
CA GLN A 67 -23.80 27.26 -7.11
C GLN A 67 -24.05 25.80 -7.49
N ALA A 68 -25.31 25.42 -7.67
CA ALA A 68 -25.70 24.08 -8.11
C ALA A 68 -25.05 23.75 -9.48
N VAL A 69 -24.17 22.78 -9.50
CA VAL A 69 -23.48 22.35 -10.72
C VAL A 69 -24.43 21.47 -11.53
N GLN A 70 -24.81 21.95 -12.73
CA GLN A 70 -25.43 21.09 -13.73
C GLN A 70 -24.39 20.11 -14.25
N ALA A 71 -24.66 18.79 -14.07
CA ALA A 71 -23.77 17.72 -14.49
C ALA A 71 -23.56 17.71 -16.00
N ARG A 72 -22.37 18.07 -16.46
CA ARG A 72 -21.91 17.79 -17.82
C ARG A 72 -21.35 16.37 -17.89
N LYS A 73 -21.91 15.55 -18.77
CA LYS A 73 -21.42 14.21 -19.08
C LYS A 73 -19.98 14.29 -19.64
N ALA A 74 -19.05 13.65 -18.95
CA ALA A 74 -17.67 13.48 -19.43
C ALA A 74 -17.59 12.39 -20.50
N ALA A 75 -16.87 12.66 -21.58
CA ALA A 75 -16.53 11.68 -22.61
C ALA A 75 -15.32 10.84 -22.19
N PRO A 76 -15.24 9.56 -22.59
CA PRO A 76 -14.12 8.69 -22.20
C PRO A 76 -12.85 9.01 -22.98
N VAL A 77 -11.74 9.13 -22.28
CA VAL A 77 -10.40 9.26 -22.84
C VAL A 77 -9.78 7.87 -22.95
N ALA A 78 -9.38 7.49 -24.15
CA ALA A 78 -8.69 6.23 -24.43
C ALA A 78 -7.21 6.35 -24.06
N LEU A 79 -6.72 5.45 -23.19
CA LEU A 79 -5.28 5.27 -22.94
C LEU A 79 -4.70 4.33 -23.98
N SER A 80 -3.69 4.79 -24.69
CA SER A 80 -2.84 3.94 -25.54
C SER A 80 -1.62 3.47 -24.73
N ALA A 81 -1.47 2.15 -24.59
CA ALA A 81 -0.30 1.53 -23.98
C ALA A 81 0.78 1.34 -25.06
N ALA A 82 1.96 1.92 -24.87
CA ALA A 82 3.15 1.63 -25.65
C ALA A 82 4.03 0.65 -24.88
N GLY A 83 4.19 -0.56 -25.38
CA GLY A 83 5.10 -1.56 -24.85
C GLY A 83 6.56 -1.20 -25.20
N ALA A 84 7.45 -1.19 -24.21
CA ALA A 84 8.88 -1.06 -24.41
C ALA A 84 9.54 -2.44 -24.28
N ASN A 85 10.24 -2.86 -25.34
CA ASN A 85 11.11 -4.03 -25.32
C ASN A 85 12.39 -3.69 -24.54
N MET A 86 12.71 -4.48 -23.54
CA MET A 86 13.94 -4.37 -22.77
C MET A 86 15.01 -5.31 -23.34
N ALA A 87 16.17 -4.76 -23.66
CA ALA A 87 17.37 -5.54 -23.98
C ALA A 87 18.26 -5.59 -22.73
N GLU A 88 18.51 -6.78 -22.25
CA GLU A 88 19.50 -7.07 -21.20
C GLU A 88 20.88 -7.20 -21.85
N MET A 89 21.82 -6.40 -21.42
CA MET A 89 23.23 -6.56 -21.75
C MET A 89 23.98 -6.95 -20.47
N ASP A 90 24.54 -8.15 -20.50
CA ASP A 90 25.37 -8.69 -19.44
C ASP A 90 26.75 -8.01 -19.46
N MET A 91 27.03 -7.19 -18.44
CA MET A 91 28.32 -6.56 -18.21
C MET A 91 28.80 -6.85 -16.80
N ALA A 92 30.09 -7.18 -16.69
CA ALA A 92 30.78 -7.45 -15.43
C ALA A 92 30.44 -6.44 -14.33
N ALA A 93 30.12 -6.95 -13.13
CA ALA A 93 29.59 -6.16 -12.01
C ALA A 93 30.58 -5.06 -11.56
N PRO A 94 30.29 -3.79 -11.82
CA PRO A 94 31.03 -2.68 -11.21
C PRO A 94 30.61 -2.49 -9.77
N ALA A 95 31.47 -1.87 -8.95
CA ALA A 95 31.17 -1.55 -7.56
C ALA A 95 29.84 -0.78 -7.44
N MET A 96 29.06 -1.13 -6.39
CA MET A 96 27.78 -0.49 -6.15
C MET A 96 27.94 1.01 -5.88
N PRO A 97 27.07 1.86 -6.44
CA PRO A 97 27.15 3.31 -6.24
C PRO A 97 26.89 3.67 -4.77
N SER A 98 27.65 4.64 -4.23
CA SER A 98 27.39 5.18 -2.90
C SER A 98 26.41 6.34 -2.96
N ALA A 99 25.33 6.26 -2.16
CA ALA A 99 24.40 7.37 -1.96
C ALA A 99 25.03 8.43 -1.06
N ARG A 100 24.79 9.72 -1.39
CA ARG A 100 25.19 10.86 -0.54
C ARG A 100 24.01 11.79 -0.37
N GLU A 101 23.57 11.96 0.86
CA GLU A 101 22.58 12.98 1.19
C GLU A 101 23.14 14.40 1.02
N ARG A 102 22.34 15.25 0.44
CA ARG A 102 22.55 16.70 0.32
C ARG A 102 21.40 17.41 1.04
N ALA A 103 21.53 18.70 1.26
CA ALA A 103 20.49 19.47 1.98
C ALA A 103 19.07 19.36 1.39
N THR A 104 18.93 19.12 0.08
CA THR A 104 17.64 19.10 -0.63
C THR A 104 17.45 17.90 -1.57
N LEU A 105 18.44 17.04 -1.69
CA LEU A 105 18.39 15.89 -2.63
C LEU A 105 19.43 14.82 -2.25
N THR A 106 19.17 13.60 -2.67
CA THR A 106 20.15 12.52 -2.61
C THR A 106 20.87 12.38 -3.95
N THR A 107 22.18 12.15 -3.92
CA THR A 107 22.98 11.92 -5.13
C THR A 107 23.64 10.56 -5.08
N TRP A 108 23.75 9.91 -6.25
CA TRP A 108 24.43 8.63 -6.44
C TRP A 108 25.55 8.80 -7.46
N ASP A 109 26.80 8.54 -7.05
CA ASP A 109 27.95 8.52 -7.97
C ASP A 109 28.04 7.16 -8.64
N MET A 110 27.61 7.07 -9.89
CA MET A 110 27.61 5.85 -10.69
C MET A 110 29.00 5.49 -11.22
N GLY A 111 30.02 6.36 -10.99
CA GLY A 111 31.35 6.19 -11.53
C GLY A 111 31.41 6.48 -13.04
N VAL A 112 32.42 5.89 -13.70
CA VAL A 112 32.60 6.04 -15.15
C VAL A 112 31.73 5.02 -15.87
N ARG A 113 30.92 5.49 -16.83
CA ARG A 113 29.96 4.66 -17.60
C ARG A 113 29.94 5.06 -19.07
N ASP A 114 29.57 4.10 -19.91
CA ASP A 114 29.17 4.33 -21.27
C ASP A 114 27.65 4.34 -21.35
N VAL A 115 27.09 5.37 -21.96
CA VAL A 115 25.65 5.53 -22.13
C VAL A 115 25.35 5.85 -23.60
N PRO A 116 24.95 4.86 -24.43
CA PRO A 116 24.62 5.09 -25.83
C PRO A 116 23.39 5.98 -25.97
N ALA A 117 23.33 6.71 -27.07
CA ALA A 117 22.21 7.58 -27.38
C ALA A 117 20.95 6.79 -27.73
N GLY A 118 19.80 7.25 -27.26
CA GLY A 118 18.48 6.74 -27.65
C GLY A 118 18.06 5.42 -27.00
N THR A 119 18.96 4.73 -26.29
CA THR A 119 18.67 3.45 -25.62
C THR A 119 18.50 3.70 -24.10
N ALA A 120 17.52 3.03 -23.50
CA ALA A 120 17.40 3.01 -22.05
C ALA A 120 18.26 1.86 -21.47
N LEU A 121 19.13 2.19 -20.51
CA LEU A 121 19.99 1.23 -19.83
C LEU A 121 19.62 1.12 -18.36
N LEU A 122 19.71 -0.10 -17.81
CA LEU A 122 19.55 -0.36 -16.39
C LEU A 122 20.92 -0.49 -15.72
N PHE A 123 21.10 0.22 -14.61
CA PHE A 123 22.30 0.15 -13.79
C PHE A 123 21.91 -0.18 -12.35
N ASP A 124 22.54 -1.18 -11.76
CA ASP A 124 22.36 -1.52 -10.35
C ASP A 124 22.81 -0.37 -9.44
N MET A 125 21.96 -0.03 -8.46
CA MET A 125 22.21 1.02 -7.48
C MET A 125 22.39 0.48 -6.07
N ALA A 126 21.49 -0.43 -5.65
CA ALA A 126 21.53 -1.05 -4.34
C ALA A 126 20.90 -2.45 -4.38
N LYS A 127 21.43 -3.35 -3.54
CA LYS A 127 20.84 -4.65 -3.25
C LYS A 127 20.94 -4.88 -1.75
N ASP A 128 19.85 -5.33 -1.13
CA ASP A 128 19.79 -5.57 0.30
C ASP A 128 18.75 -6.66 0.62
N ASP A 129 18.94 -7.34 1.76
CA ASP A 129 18.00 -8.32 2.29
C ASP A 129 17.25 -7.70 3.48
N TRP A 130 16.00 -7.31 3.24
CA TRP A 130 15.15 -6.71 4.24
C TRP A 130 14.44 -7.78 5.08
N LYS A 131 14.64 -7.76 6.38
CA LYS A 131 13.86 -8.60 7.30
C LYS A 131 12.42 -8.15 7.29
N ALA A 132 11.48 -9.10 7.17
CA ALA A 132 10.07 -8.83 7.08
C ALA A 132 9.24 -9.82 7.90
N ARG A 133 8.17 -9.33 8.49
CA ARG A 133 7.11 -10.16 9.05
C ARG A 133 6.03 -10.33 8.01
N PHE A 134 5.78 -11.56 7.57
CA PHE A 134 4.71 -11.86 6.62
C PHE A 134 3.40 -12.15 7.33
N ILE A 135 2.35 -11.47 6.89
CA ILE A 135 0.97 -11.70 7.34
C ILE A 135 0.03 -11.74 6.13
N ARG A 136 -1.20 -12.17 6.34
CA ARG A 136 -2.30 -12.06 5.39
C ARG A 136 -3.26 -10.99 5.90
N LEU A 137 -3.38 -9.90 5.16
CA LEU A 137 -4.33 -8.83 5.48
C LEU A 137 -5.67 -9.12 4.81
N ALA A 138 -6.76 -9.06 5.58
CA ALA A 138 -8.12 -9.22 5.10
C ALA A 138 -9.01 -8.06 5.54
N ARG A 139 -9.88 -7.56 4.63
CA ARG A 139 -10.86 -6.50 4.87
C ARG A 139 -12.24 -6.94 4.38
N PRO A 140 -12.87 -7.88 5.10
CA PRO A 140 -14.11 -8.49 4.62
C PRO A 140 -15.30 -7.53 4.61
N GLY A 141 -15.27 -6.44 5.37
CA GLY A 141 -16.31 -5.42 5.43
C GLY A 141 -16.59 -4.74 4.09
N ASP A 142 -15.58 -4.68 3.21
CA ASP A 142 -15.70 -4.13 1.85
C ASP A 142 -16.22 -5.18 0.84
N GLY A 143 -16.62 -6.37 1.31
CA GLY A 143 -17.06 -7.48 0.47
C GLY A 143 -15.92 -8.25 -0.20
N ASP A 144 -14.67 -7.92 0.07
CA ASP A 144 -13.49 -8.66 -0.43
C ASP A 144 -13.29 -9.95 0.38
N LYS A 145 -13.42 -11.09 -0.30
CA LYS A 145 -13.22 -12.42 0.30
C LYS A 145 -11.76 -12.87 0.27
N ALA A 146 -10.88 -12.05 -0.24
CA ALA A 146 -9.47 -12.38 -0.35
C ALA A 146 -8.67 -11.94 0.87
N ALA A 147 -7.60 -12.69 1.13
CA ALA A 147 -6.52 -12.23 1.99
C ALA A 147 -5.32 -11.84 1.13
N TRP A 148 -4.64 -10.75 1.48
CA TRP A 148 -3.52 -10.20 0.75
C TRP A 148 -2.22 -10.55 1.46
N LEU A 149 -1.26 -11.17 0.77
CA LEU A 149 0.08 -11.36 1.32
C LEU A 149 0.75 -10.01 1.50
N MET A 150 1.10 -9.69 2.73
CA MET A 150 1.74 -8.43 3.11
C MET A 150 3.02 -8.73 3.90
N ALA A 151 4.08 -8.00 3.59
CA ALA A 151 5.33 -7.99 4.33
C ALA A 151 5.46 -6.66 5.08
N GLU A 152 5.47 -6.72 6.41
CA GLU A 152 5.82 -5.60 7.27
C GLU A 152 7.34 -5.53 7.37
N VAL A 153 7.92 -4.53 6.74
CA VAL A 153 9.37 -4.27 6.73
C VAL A 153 9.71 -3.19 7.73
N ARG A 154 10.77 -3.41 8.51
CA ARG A 154 11.39 -2.37 9.33
C ARG A 154 12.90 -2.40 9.12
N LEU A 155 13.42 -1.31 8.56
CA LEU A 155 14.84 -1.14 8.29
C LEU A 155 15.57 -0.64 9.54
N PRO A 156 16.88 -0.92 9.68
CA PRO A 156 17.69 -0.40 10.77
C PRO A 156 17.91 1.12 10.68
N GLU A 157 17.88 1.67 9.47
CA GLU A 157 18.05 3.09 9.18
C GLU A 157 16.99 3.57 8.20
N ALA A 158 16.62 4.85 8.30
CA ALA A 158 15.71 5.48 7.36
C ALA A 158 16.34 5.58 5.98
N VAL A 159 15.54 5.35 4.94
CA VAL A 159 15.95 5.49 3.54
C VAL A 159 15.06 6.49 2.83
N ASP A 160 15.60 7.11 1.77
CA ASP A 160 14.84 7.95 0.85
C ASP A 160 14.92 7.31 -0.55
N LEU A 161 13.84 6.64 -0.94
CA LEU A 161 13.70 5.96 -2.22
C LEU A 161 12.71 6.76 -3.08
N PRO A 162 13.20 7.44 -4.14
CA PRO A 162 12.37 8.25 -5.03
C PRO A 162 11.28 7.42 -5.71
N ALA A 163 10.20 8.09 -6.14
CA ALA A 163 9.11 7.42 -6.84
C ALA A 163 9.57 6.74 -8.13
N GLY A 164 9.20 5.47 -8.29
CA GLY A 164 9.53 4.64 -9.47
C GLY A 164 8.69 3.39 -9.53
N MET A 165 8.78 2.66 -10.65
CA MET A 165 8.08 1.40 -10.84
C MET A 165 8.76 0.29 -10.03
N ALA A 166 7.97 -0.45 -9.24
CA ALA A 166 8.42 -1.61 -8.51
C ALA A 166 7.78 -2.90 -9.04
N MET A 167 8.59 -3.92 -9.29
CA MET A 167 8.13 -5.28 -9.58
C MET A 167 8.09 -6.08 -8.29
N TYR A 168 6.99 -6.77 -8.05
CA TYR A 168 6.77 -7.63 -6.88
C TYR A 168 6.81 -9.09 -7.31
N VAL A 169 7.59 -9.88 -6.59
CA VAL A 169 7.86 -11.30 -6.87
C VAL A 169 7.67 -12.10 -5.59
N VAL A 170 7.07 -13.28 -5.67
CA VAL A 170 6.95 -14.22 -4.55
C VAL A 170 7.52 -15.57 -4.99
N ASP A 171 8.45 -16.10 -4.24
CA ASP A 171 9.11 -17.39 -4.51
C ASP A 171 9.59 -17.53 -5.97
N GLY A 172 10.15 -16.44 -6.51
CA GLY A 172 10.66 -16.37 -7.88
C GLY A 172 9.60 -16.09 -8.96
N LEU A 173 8.30 -16.02 -8.62
CA LEU A 173 7.23 -15.77 -9.57
C LEU A 173 6.74 -14.31 -9.48
N PRO A 174 6.71 -13.56 -10.59
CA PRO A 174 6.19 -12.20 -10.61
C PRO A 174 4.68 -12.18 -10.32
N VAL A 175 4.26 -11.33 -9.39
CA VAL A 175 2.85 -11.17 -9.00
C VAL A 175 2.27 -9.85 -9.49
N GLY A 176 3.09 -8.88 -9.83
CA GLY A 176 2.64 -7.60 -10.39
C GLY A 176 3.68 -6.51 -10.31
N ALA A 177 3.29 -5.34 -10.82
CA ALA A 177 4.10 -4.12 -10.74
C ALA A 177 3.21 -2.95 -10.31
N LYS A 178 3.80 -2.02 -9.52
CA LYS A 178 3.10 -0.84 -9.00
C LYS A 178 4.13 0.26 -8.72
N ASP A 179 3.68 1.52 -8.76
CA ASP A 179 4.50 2.64 -8.29
C ASP A 179 4.83 2.47 -6.81
N PHE A 180 6.08 2.76 -6.49
CA PHE A 180 6.63 2.70 -5.15
C PHE A 180 7.50 3.92 -4.86
N SER A 181 7.42 4.42 -3.65
CA SER A 181 8.35 5.37 -3.05
C SER A 181 8.36 5.13 -1.55
N MET A 182 9.45 5.44 -0.89
CA MET A 182 9.56 5.27 0.57
C MET A 182 10.49 6.35 1.12
N THR A 183 10.02 7.01 2.20
CA THR A 183 10.85 7.87 3.04
C THR A 183 10.64 7.43 4.48
N GLY A 184 11.73 7.02 5.14
CA GLY A 184 11.69 6.46 6.50
C GLY A 184 12.22 5.04 6.58
N ASP A 185 11.92 4.36 7.69
CA ASP A 185 12.45 3.03 8.04
C ASP A 185 11.39 1.92 8.00
N GLN A 186 10.13 2.21 7.63
CA GLN A 186 9.04 1.23 7.67
C GLN A 186 8.25 1.25 6.37
N ALA A 187 7.90 0.06 5.90
CA ALA A 187 7.02 -0.12 4.74
C ALA A 187 6.16 -1.38 4.87
N ASP A 188 4.92 -1.28 4.38
CA ASP A 188 4.03 -2.42 4.16
C ASP A 188 4.02 -2.72 2.65
N LEU A 189 4.59 -3.87 2.29
CA LEU A 189 4.70 -4.31 0.90
C LEU A 189 3.65 -5.39 0.61
N PHE A 190 2.85 -5.19 -0.44
CA PHE A 190 1.79 -6.12 -0.82
C PHE A 190 2.21 -6.99 -2.01
N PHE A 191 2.07 -8.30 -1.85
CA PHE A 191 2.50 -9.30 -2.82
C PHE A 191 1.32 -10.08 -3.45
N GLY A 192 0.19 -9.41 -3.62
CA GLY A 192 -0.97 -10.00 -4.26
C GLY A 192 -1.87 -10.79 -3.31
N ARG A 193 -2.90 -11.39 -3.90
CA ARG A 193 -3.90 -12.21 -3.18
C ARG A 193 -3.36 -13.60 -2.90
N ASP A 194 -3.55 -14.08 -1.69
CA ASP A 194 -3.27 -15.46 -1.32
C ASP A 194 -4.49 -16.34 -1.62
N ALA A 195 -4.47 -17.07 -2.73
CA ALA A 195 -5.57 -17.92 -3.17
C ALA A 195 -5.87 -19.10 -2.24
N ARG A 196 -4.98 -19.41 -1.29
CA ARG A 196 -5.16 -20.48 -0.29
C ARG A 196 -5.81 -19.98 1.00
N VAL A 197 -6.12 -18.69 1.09
CA VAL A 197 -6.78 -18.12 2.26
C VAL A 197 -8.10 -17.48 1.83
N THR A 198 -9.20 -17.98 2.40
CA THR A 198 -10.53 -17.44 2.15
C THR A 198 -11.04 -16.76 3.42
N VAL A 199 -11.60 -15.57 3.25
CA VAL A 199 -12.23 -14.83 4.34
C VAL A 199 -13.66 -14.50 3.95
N GLU A 200 -14.61 -14.91 4.78
CA GLU A 200 -16.03 -14.69 4.54
C GLU A 200 -16.66 -14.00 5.75
N MET A 201 -17.33 -12.89 5.53
CA MET A 201 -18.13 -12.20 6.55
C MET A 201 -19.60 -12.39 6.23
N LYS A 202 -20.33 -12.97 7.17
CA LYS A 202 -21.78 -13.18 7.10
C LYS A 202 -22.48 -12.39 8.18
N GLN A 203 -23.56 -11.74 7.80
CA GLN A 203 -24.46 -11.14 8.76
C GLN A 203 -25.48 -12.20 9.23
N ASP A 204 -25.37 -12.59 10.51
CA ASP A 204 -26.22 -13.65 11.08
C ASP A 204 -27.54 -13.10 11.58
N VAL A 205 -27.52 -11.93 12.22
CA VAL A 205 -28.69 -11.35 12.87
C VAL A 205 -28.72 -9.84 12.68
N ARG A 206 -29.91 -9.35 12.34
CA ARG A 206 -30.27 -7.93 12.40
C ARG A 206 -31.53 -7.81 13.25
N GLN A 207 -31.41 -7.26 14.45
CA GLN A 207 -32.53 -7.08 15.36
C GLN A 207 -32.70 -5.62 15.74
N SER A 208 -33.96 -5.20 15.86
CA SER A 208 -34.33 -3.92 16.44
C SER A 208 -35.32 -4.16 17.58
N GLY A 209 -35.10 -3.48 18.70
CA GLY A 209 -35.99 -3.55 19.86
C GLY A 209 -35.98 -2.24 20.62
N SER A 210 -36.99 -2.03 21.47
CA SER A 210 -37.04 -0.93 22.43
C SER A 210 -36.70 -1.44 23.82
N ARG A 211 -35.82 -0.74 24.54
CA ARG A 211 -35.47 -1.02 25.93
C ARG A 211 -35.55 0.24 26.78
N GLY A 212 -36.23 0.16 27.92
CA GLY A 212 -36.14 1.17 28.98
C GLY A 212 -37.48 1.56 29.60
N PHE A 213 -37.49 1.65 30.95
CA PHE A 213 -38.64 2.13 31.76
C PHE A 213 -38.64 3.64 31.98
N VAL A 214 -37.47 4.30 31.81
CA VAL A 214 -37.32 5.75 31.94
C VAL A 214 -36.41 6.23 30.81
N GLY A 215 -36.96 7.09 29.91
CA GLY A 215 -36.28 7.52 28.69
C GLY A 215 -36.28 6.40 27.64
N LYS A 216 -37.32 6.38 26.81
CA LYS A 216 -37.46 5.37 25.76
C LYS A 216 -36.28 5.43 24.81
N ARG A 217 -35.48 4.39 24.76
CA ARG A 217 -34.38 4.21 23.82
C ARG A 217 -34.66 3.04 22.91
N GLN A 218 -34.40 3.21 21.63
CA GLN A 218 -34.32 2.11 20.67
C GLN A 218 -32.93 1.51 20.68
N THR A 219 -32.85 0.21 20.49
CA THR A 219 -31.58 -0.51 20.35
C THR A 219 -31.60 -1.29 19.04
N ARG A 220 -30.53 -1.20 18.29
CA ARG A 220 -30.28 -2.03 17.10
C ARG A 220 -29.05 -2.87 17.33
N VAL A 221 -29.14 -4.12 16.93
CA VAL A 221 -28.07 -5.12 17.08
C VAL A 221 -27.79 -5.74 15.72
N TRP A 222 -26.53 -5.72 15.34
CA TRP A 222 -26.01 -6.42 14.18
C TRP A 222 -25.00 -7.45 14.65
N LYS A 223 -25.12 -8.66 14.15
CA LYS A 223 -24.17 -9.75 14.43
C LYS A 223 -23.61 -10.25 13.13
N TRP A 224 -22.30 -10.40 13.11
CA TRP A 224 -21.56 -10.99 12.00
C TRP A 224 -20.66 -12.10 12.50
N THR A 225 -20.49 -13.10 11.65
CA THR A 225 -19.46 -14.12 11.79
C THR A 225 -18.44 -13.92 10.67
N ILE A 226 -17.16 -13.70 11.03
CA ILE A 226 -16.05 -13.63 10.08
C ILE A 226 -15.30 -14.96 10.15
N ALA A 227 -15.35 -15.74 9.08
CA ALA A 227 -14.71 -17.04 8.96
C ALA A 227 -13.45 -16.91 8.11
N ILE A 228 -12.31 -17.36 8.63
CA ILE A 228 -11.02 -17.39 7.95
C ILE A 228 -10.60 -18.84 7.78
N GLU A 229 -10.40 -19.29 6.53
CA GLU A 229 -9.98 -20.64 6.19
C GLU A 229 -8.58 -20.60 5.56
N ASN A 230 -7.67 -21.41 6.10
CA ASN A 230 -6.32 -21.56 5.64
C ASN A 230 -6.13 -22.93 4.99
N SER A 231 -5.85 -22.96 3.69
CA SER A 231 -5.54 -24.19 2.93
C SER A 231 -4.04 -24.43 2.75
N HIS A 232 -3.18 -23.65 3.43
CA HIS A 232 -1.76 -23.96 3.49
C HIS A 232 -1.49 -25.12 4.44
N THR A 233 -0.38 -25.81 4.20
CA THR A 233 0.12 -26.91 5.05
C THR A 233 0.85 -26.43 6.32
N ALA A 234 1.03 -25.12 6.47
CA ALA A 234 1.61 -24.45 7.63
C ALA A 234 0.61 -23.45 8.25
N PRO A 235 0.75 -23.14 9.56
CA PRO A 235 -0.02 -22.07 10.18
C PRO A 235 0.38 -20.72 9.58
N ILE A 236 -0.57 -19.78 9.53
CA ILE A 236 -0.35 -18.44 8.99
C ILE A 236 -0.83 -17.36 9.96
N ALA A 237 -0.13 -16.23 9.97
CA ALA A 237 -0.60 -15.03 10.64
C ALA A 237 -1.59 -14.28 9.73
N VAL A 238 -2.78 -13.97 10.27
CA VAL A 238 -3.81 -13.21 9.56
C VAL A 238 -4.16 -11.98 10.39
N ARG A 239 -4.20 -10.82 9.75
CA ARG A 239 -4.77 -9.60 10.29
C ARG A 239 -6.11 -9.33 9.58
N VAL A 240 -7.18 -9.24 10.37
CA VAL A 240 -8.49 -8.82 9.87
C VAL A 240 -8.70 -7.38 10.32
N GLU A 241 -9.05 -6.52 9.38
CA GLU A 241 -9.36 -5.11 9.62
C GLU A 241 -10.79 -4.81 9.19
N ASP A 242 -11.50 -4.05 10.03
CA ASP A 242 -12.84 -3.54 9.75
C ASP A 242 -12.95 -2.09 10.26
N PRO A 243 -13.74 -1.22 9.64
CA PRO A 243 -13.97 0.12 10.18
C PRO A 243 -14.52 0.06 11.60
N GLU A 244 -13.99 0.93 12.49
CA GLU A 244 -14.57 1.11 13.82
C GLU A 244 -16.00 1.67 13.70
N PRO A 245 -17.02 1.02 14.26
CA PRO A 245 -18.37 1.58 14.31
C PRO A 245 -18.37 2.83 15.18
N GLN A 246 -18.66 3.98 14.60
CA GLN A 246 -18.69 5.27 15.29
C GLN A 246 -20.09 5.85 15.36
N SER A 247 -20.34 6.65 16.39
CA SER A 247 -21.53 7.46 16.51
C SER A 247 -21.34 8.81 15.82
N GLY A 248 -22.27 9.19 14.96
CA GLY A 248 -22.34 10.54 14.39
C GLY A 248 -23.02 11.58 15.30
N ASP A 249 -23.59 11.15 16.42
CA ASP A 249 -24.32 12.00 17.36
C ASP A 249 -24.06 11.58 18.81
N LYS A 250 -23.95 12.54 19.73
CA LYS A 250 -23.69 12.27 21.17
C LYS A 250 -24.80 11.47 21.86
N ALA A 251 -26.03 11.51 21.33
CA ALA A 251 -27.16 10.76 21.86
C ALA A 251 -27.15 9.29 21.44
N ILE A 252 -26.32 8.90 20.48
CA ILE A 252 -26.17 7.54 20.01
C ILE A 252 -24.99 6.88 20.77
N GLU A 253 -25.25 5.83 21.48
CA GLU A 253 -24.24 5.00 22.13
C GLU A 253 -23.95 3.78 21.26
N VAL A 254 -22.68 3.52 20.94
CA VAL A 254 -22.25 2.34 20.17
C VAL A 254 -21.41 1.46 21.07
N LYS A 255 -21.72 0.17 21.10
CA LYS A 255 -20.97 -0.86 21.81
C LYS A 255 -20.57 -1.97 20.87
N VAL A 256 -19.28 -2.31 20.89
CA VAL A 256 -18.72 -3.43 20.15
C VAL A 256 -18.45 -4.60 21.09
N ILE A 257 -18.87 -5.79 20.72
CA ILE A 257 -18.62 -7.04 21.43
C ILE A 257 -18.07 -8.01 20.40
N ALA A 258 -16.88 -8.54 20.62
CA ALA A 258 -16.30 -9.52 19.72
C ALA A 258 -15.49 -10.58 20.46
N ASP A 259 -15.46 -11.78 19.91
CA ASP A 259 -14.61 -12.87 20.36
C ASP A 259 -13.88 -13.48 19.15
N PRO A 260 -12.53 -13.42 19.14
CA PRO A 260 -11.66 -12.80 20.13
C PRO A 260 -11.79 -11.27 20.17
N ALA A 261 -11.37 -10.67 21.28
CA ALA A 261 -11.42 -9.22 21.45
C ALA A 261 -10.47 -8.51 20.46
N PRO A 262 -10.91 -7.46 19.75
CA PRO A 262 -10.09 -6.70 18.83
C PRO A 262 -9.22 -5.64 19.54
N VAL A 263 -8.24 -5.13 18.81
CA VAL A 263 -7.58 -3.86 19.10
C VAL A 263 -8.19 -2.78 18.22
N VAL A 264 -8.57 -1.65 18.82
CA VAL A 264 -9.07 -0.50 18.05
C VAL A 264 -8.01 0.61 18.11
N LYS A 265 -7.60 1.06 16.93
CA LYS A 265 -6.63 2.16 16.78
C LYS A 265 -6.93 2.92 15.48
N ASP A 266 -6.83 4.24 15.52
CA ASP A 266 -6.99 5.12 14.36
C ASP A 266 -8.27 4.82 13.54
N HIS A 267 -9.38 4.54 14.25
CA HIS A 267 -10.69 4.18 13.68
C HIS A 267 -10.72 2.84 12.91
N VAL A 268 -9.76 1.96 13.16
CA VAL A 268 -9.72 0.61 12.61
C VAL A 268 -9.82 -0.41 13.73
N THR A 269 -10.80 -1.31 13.60
CA THR A 269 -10.96 -2.50 14.44
C THR A 269 -10.12 -3.62 13.86
N THR A 270 -9.14 -4.13 14.61
CA THR A 270 -8.13 -5.07 14.14
C THR A 270 -8.10 -6.34 14.98
N TRP A 271 -8.13 -7.50 14.33
CA TRP A 271 -7.85 -8.81 14.92
C TRP A 271 -6.57 -9.37 14.33
N ASN A 272 -5.63 -9.77 15.19
CA ASN A 272 -4.43 -10.49 14.81
C ASN A 272 -4.57 -11.93 15.26
N LEU A 273 -4.59 -12.86 14.31
CA LEU A 273 -4.90 -14.28 14.54
C LEU A 273 -3.80 -15.15 13.94
N GLU A 274 -3.58 -16.30 14.57
CA GLU A 274 -2.89 -17.42 13.94
C GLU A 274 -3.94 -18.44 13.48
N VAL A 275 -3.96 -18.73 12.19
CA VAL A 275 -4.85 -19.73 11.60
C VAL A 275 -4.04 -21.01 11.36
N PRO A 276 -4.42 -22.15 11.97
CA PRO A 276 -3.65 -23.37 11.87
C PRO A 276 -3.59 -23.91 10.42
N ALA A 277 -2.61 -24.76 10.17
CA ALA A 277 -2.48 -25.47 8.89
C ALA A 277 -3.77 -26.22 8.55
N SER A 278 -4.23 -26.09 7.31
CA SER A 278 -5.48 -26.72 6.81
C SER A 278 -6.66 -26.51 7.76
N GLY A 279 -6.71 -25.33 8.40
CA GLY A 279 -7.64 -25.05 9.50
C GLY A 279 -8.45 -23.79 9.30
N LYS A 280 -9.23 -23.50 10.34
CA LYS A 280 -10.18 -22.38 10.35
C LYS A 280 -10.11 -21.62 11.65
N ARG A 281 -10.36 -20.31 11.57
CA ARG A 281 -10.65 -19.41 12.70
C ARG A 281 -11.95 -18.66 12.44
N VAL A 282 -12.63 -18.32 13.52
CA VAL A 282 -13.87 -17.56 13.47
C VAL A 282 -13.77 -16.38 14.42
N ILE A 283 -14.31 -15.26 14.02
CA ILE A 283 -14.52 -14.07 14.84
C ILE A 283 -16.02 -13.85 14.92
N ASP A 284 -16.55 -13.85 16.14
CA ASP A 284 -17.92 -13.42 16.40
C ASP A 284 -17.89 -11.91 16.70
N TYR A 285 -18.64 -11.14 15.92
CA TYR A 285 -18.60 -9.68 15.95
C TYR A 285 -20.01 -9.10 16.04
N THR A 286 -20.28 -8.38 17.12
CA THR A 286 -21.58 -7.77 17.40
C THR A 286 -21.42 -6.27 17.62
N VAL A 287 -22.25 -5.49 16.97
CA VAL A 287 -22.39 -4.05 17.19
C VAL A 287 -23.80 -3.77 17.72
N GLU A 288 -23.86 -3.09 18.85
CA GLU A 288 -25.10 -2.60 19.45
C GLU A 288 -25.11 -1.07 19.37
N ALA A 289 -26.13 -0.49 18.76
CA ALA A 289 -26.35 0.94 18.77
C ALA A 289 -27.63 1.28 19.55
N SER A 290 -27.54 2.18 20.51
CA SER A 290 -28.66 2.66 21.33
C SER A 290 -28.87 4.15 21.12
N ALA A 291 -30.09 4.58 20.82
CA ALA A 291 -30.44 5.97 20.55
C ALA A 291 -31.82 6.31 21.15
N PRO A 292 -32.17 7.61 21.33
CA PRO A 292 -33.55 8.03 21.65
C PRO A 292 -34.57 7.44 20.66
N GLU A 293 -35.79 7.15 21.14
CA GLU A 293 -36.82 6.46 20.33
C GLU A 293 -37.27 7.28 19.11
N ASP A 294 -37.24 8.59 19.22
CA ASP A 294 -37.61 9.54 18.16
C ASP A 294 -36.51 9.76 17.10
N MET A 295 -35.28 9.30 17.37
CA MET A 295 -34.15 9.42 16.45
C MET A 295 -34.12 8.26 15.44
N LYS A 296 -34.21 8.59 14.13
CA LYS A 296 -34.06 7.57 13.08
C LYS A 296 -32.58 7.22 12.89
N LEU A 297 -32.19 5.99 13.20
CA LEU A 297 -30.88 5.45 12.90
C LEU A 297 -30.79 5.05 11.41
N VAL A 298 -29.81 5.58 10.71
CA VAL A 298 -29.44 5.20 9.35
C VAL A 298 -28.13 4.43 9.40
N GLU A 299 -28.06 3.31 8.71
CA GLU A 299 -26.82 2.55 8.55
C GLU A 299 -25.94 3.24 7.50
N GLY A 300 -24.67 3.43 7.85
CA GLY A 300 -23.66 4.02 6.99
C GLY A 300 -22.53 3.01 6.69
N ARG A 301 -22.87 1.78 6.25
CA ARG A 301 -21.90 0.78 5.84
C ARG A 301 -21.99 0.51 4.34
#